data_51195cdf481da1b098c894ef5e0f4b1d
#
_entry.id   51195cdf481da1b098c894ef5e0f4b1d
#
_cell.length_a   1.000
_cell.length_b   1.000
_cell.length_c   1.000
_cell.angle_alpha   90.00
_cell.angle_beta   90.00
_cell.angle_gamma   90.00
#
_symmetry.space_group_name_H-M   'P 1'
#
loop_
_entity.id
_entity.type
_entity.pdbx_description
1 polymer ?
#
loop_
_entity_poly.entity_id
_entity_poly.type
_entity_poly.pdbx_seq_one_letter_code
_entity_poly.pdbx_strand_id
1 'polypeptide(L)'
;MSSTIKALVKSKSEKGIWIENVPMPKITENDVLVSVKKTGICGTDMHIYNWDQWAQQNIRIPLVIGHEFSGEIVDIGKNVSKYKIGQRVSGEGHIVCTTCRNCRAGRGQLCRNTIGIGCLLYTSPSPRDS
;
A
#
# COMPACT_ATOMS: atom_id res chain seq x y z
N MET A 1 -7.81 -7.22 22.33
CA MET A 1 -6.36 -6.98 22.37
C MET A 1 -5.92 -6.42 21.03
N SER A 2 -5.22 -5.32 21.05
CA SER A 2 -4.61 -4.81 19.83
C SER A 2 -3.36 -5.62 19.53
N SER A 3 -3.28 -6.24 18.37
CA SER A 3 -2.07 -6.88 17.90
C SER A 3 -1.24 -5.88 17.09
N THR A 4 0.07 -6.03 17.17
CA THR A 4 1.00 -5.22 16.39
C THR A 4 1.81 -6.10 15.46
N ILE A 5 2.31 -5.49 14.38
CA ILE A 5 3.19 -6.13 13.41
C ILE A 5 4.45 -5.30 13.24
N LYS A 6 5.52 -5.92 12.81
CA LYS A 6 6.74 -5.21 12.45
C LYS A 6 6.62 -4.66 11.03
N ALA A 7 7.00 -3.41 10.86
CA ALA A 7 6.97 -2.75 9.56
C ALA A 7 8.20 -1.86 9.38
N LEU A 8 8.54 -1.60 8.13
CA LEU A 8 9.51 -0.57 7.78
C LEU A 8 8.77 0.77 7.71
N VAL A 9 9.17 1.70 8.57
CA VAL A 9 8.44 2.96 8.75
C VAL A 9 9.37 4.15 8.53
N LYS A 10 8.90 5.10 7.76
CA LYS A 10 9.51 6.42 7.67
C LYS A 10 8.88 7.30 8.75
N SER A 11 9.49 7.32 9.92
CA SER A 11 8.96 8.02 11.09
C SER A 11 9.66 9.32 11.42
N LYS A 12 10.79 9.61 10.75
CA LYS A 12 11.58 10.80 11.00
C LYS A 12 11.92 11.51 9.69
N SER A 13 12.01 12.84 9.76
CA SER A 13 12.37 13.71 8.62
C SER A 13 13.87 13.75 8.38
N GLU A 14 14.48 12.58 8.19
CA GLU A 14 15.92 12.47 7.97
C GLU A 14 16.21 11.21 7.17
N LYS A 15 17.43 11.07 6.70
CA LYS A 15 17.84 9.86 5.97
C LYS A 15 17.68 8.63 6.85
N GLY A 16 17.12 7.57 6.29
CA GLY A 16 16.93 6.29 6.97
C GLY A 16 15.49 5.79 6.88
N ILE A 17 15.31 4.56 7.31
CA ILE A 17 14.03 3.87 7.46
C ILE A 17 14.18 2.98 8.68
N TRP A 18 13.15 2.89 9.50
CA TRP A 18 13.24 2.22 10.80
C TRP A 18 12.26 1.07 10.88
N ILE A 19 12.67 -0.01 11.55
CA ILE A 19 11.77 -1.12 11.88
C ILE A 19 11.02 -0.73 13.15
N GLU A 20 9.71 -0.67 13.06
CA GLU A 20 8.85 -0.31 14.19
C GLU A 20 7.66 -1.25 14.29
N ASN A 21 7.08 -1.31 15.47
CA ASN A 21 5.83 -2.01 15.67
C ASN A 21 4.68 -1.06 15.31
N VAL A 22 3.80 -1.51 14.45
CA VAL A 22 2.62 -0.75 14.04
C VAL A 22 1.36 -1.56 14.29
N PRO A 23 0.20 -0.92 14.45
CA PRO A 23 -1.05 -1.65 14.62
C PRO A 23 -1.32 -2.56 13.41
N MET A 24 -1.85 -3.75 13.69
CA MET A 24 -2.35 -4.62 12.62
C MET A 24 -3.46 -3.89 11.87
N PRO A 25 -3.40 -3.81 10.53
CA PRO A 25 -4.47 -3.21 9.76
C PRO A 25 -5.79 -3.93 9.98
N LYS A 26 -6.86 -3.17 10.07
CA LYS A 26 -8.21 -3.72 10.15
C LYS A 26 -8.84 -3.69 8.78
N ILE A 27 -9.38 -4.82 8.36
CA ILE A 27 -10.08 -4.89 7.08
C ILE A 27 -11.53 -4.46 7.24
N THR A 28 -12.05 -3.83 6.20
CA THR A 28 -13.48 -3.52 6.08
C THR A 28 -14.19 -4.66 5.35
N GLU A 29 -15.48 -4.49 5.11
CA GLU A 29 -16.29 -5.47 4.41
C GLU A 29 -15.83 -5.76 2.98
N ASN A 30 -15.07 -4.84 2.38
CA ASN A 30 -14.65 -4.93 0.99
C ASN A 30 -13.14 -5.18 0.83
N ASP A 31 -12.45 -5.45 1.92
CA ASP A 31 -11.00 -5.58 1.91
C ASP A 31 -10.55 -7.02 2.03
N VAL A 32 -9.29 -7.25 1.67
CA VAL A 32 -8.60 -8.50 1.96
C VAL A 32 -7.38 -8.18 2.84
N LEU A 33 -7.04 -9.12 3.71
CA LEU A 33 -5.82 -9.03 4.52
C LEU A 33 -4.80 -9.98 3.93
N VAL A 34 -3.62 -9.45 3.62
CA VAL A 34 -2.54 -10.22 2.99
C VAL A 34 -1.39 -10.37 3.97
N SER A 35 -0.96 -11.61 4.18
CA SER A 35 0.30 -11.89 4.86
C SER A 35 1.43 -11.75 3.84
N VAL A 36 2.19 -10.68 3.92
CA VAL A 36 3.26 -10.37 2.97
C VAL A 36 4.41 -11.37 3.15
N LYS A 37 4.80 -12.03 2.08
CA LYS A 37 5.87 -13.02 2.07
C LYS A 37 7.15 -12.47 1.46
N LYS A 38 7.05 -11.63 0.43
CA LYS A 38 8.20 -11.03 -0.25
C LYS A 38 7.86 -9.60 -0.66
N THR A 39 8.89 -8.76 -0.63
CA THR A 39 8.78 -7.37 -1.07
C THR A 39 9.90 -7.03 -2.03
N GLY A 40 9.63 -6.08 -2.92
CA GLY A 40 10.64 -5.50 -3.80
C GLY A 40 10.96 -4.07 -3.35
N ILE A 41 12.06 -3.56 -3.85
CA ILE A 41 12.50 -2.18 -3.62
C ILE A 41 12.45 -1.44 -4.96
N CYS A 42 11.82 -0.29 -4.96
CA CYS A 42 11.69 0.58 -6.13
C CYS A 42 12.46 1.88 -5.90
N GLY A 43 12.70 2.62 -6.99
CA GLY A 43 13.39 3.92 -6.90
C GLY A 43 12.71 4.91 -5.96
N THR A 44 11.38 4.85 -5.84
CA THR A 44 10.63 5.69 -4.90
C THR A 44 11.04 5.42 -3.46
N ASP A 45 11.29 4.17 -3.10
CA ASP A 45 11.75 3.81 -1.76
C ASP A 45 13.12 4.41 -1.45
N MET A 46 13.98 4.52 -2.47
CA MET A 46 15.29 5.16 -2.33
C MET A 46 15.17 6.66 -2.10
N HIS A 47 14.23 7.34 -2.76
CA HIS A 47 13.93 8.76 -2.50
C HIS A 47 13.45 8.95 -1.06
N ILE A 48 12.59 8.07 -0.58
CA ILE A 48 12.07 8.12 0.79
C ILE A 48 13.20 7.87 1.78
N TYR A 49 14.03 6.86 1.54
CA TYR A 49 15.20 6.56 2.38
C TYR A 49 16.13 7.76 2.49
N ASN A 50 16.51 8.33 1.36
CA ASN A 50 17.45 9.45 1.31
C ASN A 50 16.86 10.76 1.83
N TRP A 51 15.55 10.84 1.93
CA TRP A 51 14.80 12.03 2.32
C TRP A 51 15.19 13.24 1.47
N ASP A 52 15.21 13.03 0.15
CA ASP A 52 15.56 14.06 -0.82
C ASP A 52 14.44 15.11 -0.95
N GLN A 53 14.66 16.09 -1.81
CA GLN A 53 13.70 17.18 -1.99
C GLN A 53 12.33 16.67 -2.41
N TRP A 54 12.26 15.69 -3.28
CA TRP A 54 10.99 15.11 -3.72
C TRP A 54 10.24 14.48 -2.54
N ALA A 55 10.94 13.69 -1.72
CA ALA A 55 10.34 13.06 -0.55
C ALA A 55 9.84 14.10 0.46
N GLN A 56 10.63 15.13 0.70
CA GLN A 56 10.24 16.20 1.63
C GLN A 56 8.97 16.91 1.19
N GLN A 57 8.75 17.03 -0.10
CA GLN A 57 7.58 17.72 -0.65
C GLN A 57 6.35 16.82 -0.77
N ASN A 58 6.54 15.51 -0.90
CA ASN A 58 5.44 14.60 -1.25
C ASN A 58 5.09 13.58 -0.17
N ILE A 59 5.99 13.30 0.76
CA ILE A 59 5.79 12.24 1.74
C ILE A 59 5.38 12.83 3.09
N ARG A 60 4.29 12.29 3.62
CA ARG A 60 3.83 12.61 4.98
C ARG A 60 4.23 11.50 5.92
N ILE A 61 4.92 11.86 6.99
CA ILE A 61 5.33 10.91 8.02
C ILE A 61 4.36 10.94 9.20
N PRO A 62 4.16 9.83 9.94
CA PRO A 62 4.77 8.52 9.69
C PRO A 62 4.14 7.78 8.49
N LEU A 63 4.94 7.00 7.79
CA LEU A 63 4.47 6.23 6.63
C LEU A 63 5.08 4.83 6.67
N VAL A 64 4.24 3.81 6.57
CA VAL A 64 4.69 2.44 6.31
C VAL A 64 5.00 2.36 4.82
N ILE A 65 6.25 2.07 4.50
CA ILE A 65 6.72 2.08 3.11
C ILE A 65 6.56 0.71 2.45
N GLY A 66 6.70 0.71 1.12
CA GLY A 66 6.66 -0.49 0.30
C GLY A 66 5.37 -0.61 -0.49
N HIS A 67 5.51 -0.88 -1.78
CA HIS A 67 4.38 -1.00 -2.69
C HIS A 67 4.57 -2.14 -3.70
N GLU A 68 5.69 -2.84 -3.62
CA GLU A 68 5.96 -4.02 -4.44
C GLU A 68 6.01 -5.23 -3.52
N PHE A 69 4.95 -5.99 -3.47
CA PHE A 69 4.85 -7.12 -2.56
C PHE A 69 4.07 -8.29 -3.16
N SER A 70 4.34 -9.46 -2.63
CA SER A 70 3.51 -10.64 -2.85
C SER A 70 3.25 -11.33 -1.53
N GLY A 71 2.14 -12.00 -1.42
CA GLY A 71 1.76 -12.66 -0.20
C GLY A 71 0.56 -13.57 -0.38
N GLU A 72 0.01 -14.00 0.74
CA GLU A 72 -1.11 -14.91 0.80
C GLU A 72 -2.27 -14.24 1.53
N ILE A 73 -3.47 -14.38 0.98
CA ILE A 73 -4.69 -13.87 1.64
C ILE A 73 -4.95 -14.70 2.89
N VAL A 74 -5.04 -14.03 4.03
CA VAL A 74 -5.30 -14.67 5.33
C VAL A 74 -6.66 -14.32 5.91
N ASP A 75 -7.31 -13.27 5.40
CA ASP A 75 -8.66 -12.90 5.79
C ASP A 75 -9.32 -12.10 4.66
N ILE A 76 -10.65 -12.16 4.60
CA ILE A 76 -11.43 -11.45 3.59
C ILE A 76 -12.65 -10.81 4.24
N GLY A 77 -13.05 -9.64 3.72
CA GLY A 77 -14.28 -8.97 4.13
C GLY A 77 -15.51 -9.68 3.58
N LYS A 78 -16.64 -9.47 4.23
CA LYS A 78 -17.88 -10.21 3.89
C LYS A 78 -18.41 -9.97 2.48
N ASN A 79 -18.07 -8.84 1.86
CA ASN A 79 -18.48 -8.50 0.50
C ASN A 79 -17.49 -8.96 -0.56
N VAL A 80 -16.38 -9.58 -0.17
CA VAL A 80 -15.35 -10.04 -1.10
C VAL A 80 -15.73 -11.42 -1.62
N SER A 81 -15.97 -11.52 -2.91
CA SER A 81 -16.38 -12.77 -3.56
C SER A 81 -15.36 -13.31 -4.57
N LYS A 82 -14.50 -12.44 -5.09
CA LYS A 82 -13.52 -12.82 -6.12
C LYS A 82 -12.27 -13.51 -5.57
N TYR A 83 -12.00 -13.35 -4.29
CA TYR A 83 -10.78 -13.84 -3.66
C TYR A 83 -11.09 -14.79 -2.53
N LYS A 84 -10.18 -15.74 -2.29
CA LYS A 84 -10.33 -16.74 -1.23
C LYS A 84 -9.11 -16.75 -0.33
N ILE A 85 -9.32 -17.08 0.94
CA ILE A 85 -8.23 -17.29 1.89
C ILE A 85 -7.32 -18.39 1.34
N GLY A 86 -6.01 -18.17 1.42
CA GLY A 86 -4.99 -19.08 0.92
C GLY A 86 -4.49 -18.76 -0.48
N GLN A 87 -5.14 -17.84 -1.21
CA GLN A 87 -4.66 -17.44 -2.52
C GLN A 87 -3.39 -16.61 -2.43
N ARG A 88 -2.49 -16.84 -3.36
CA ARG A 88 -1.28 -16.02 -3.53
C ARG A 88 -1.63 -14.82 -4.39
N VAL A 89 -1.24 -13.63 -3.91
CA VAL A 89 -1.57 -12.37 -4.58
C VAL A 89 -0.40 -11.42 -4.59
N SER A 90 -0.45 -10.50 -5.52
CA SER A 90 0.41 -9.33 -5.59
C SER A 90 -0.49 -8.10 -5.70
N GLY A 91 -0.09 -7.00 -5.10
CA GLY A 91 -0.88 -5.78 -5.12
C GLY A 91 -0.50 -4.85 -6.25
N GLU A 92 -1.47 -4.13 -6.79
CA GLU A 92 -1.21 -2.99 -7.67
C GLU A 92 -0.79 -1.79 -6.80
N GLY A 93 0.32 -1.15 -7.17
CA GLY A 93 0.88 -0.04 -6.40
C GLY A 93 0.11 1.27 -6.46
N HIS A 94 -0.93 1.35 -7.27
CA HIS A 94 -1.68 2.58 -7.49
C HIS A 94 -3.17 2.36 -7.31
N ILE A 95 -3.80 3.28 -6.60
CA ILE A 95 -5.26 3.31 -6.46
C ILE A 95 -5.77 4.39 -7.38
N VAL A 96 -6.67 4.02 -8.28
CA VAL A 96 -7.24 4.93 -9.24
C VAL A 96 -8.64 5.35 -8.80
N CYS A 97 -9.07 6.55 -9.20
CA CYS A 97 -10.35 7.09 -8.75
C CYS A 97 -11.56 6.44 -9.43
N THR A 98 -11.38 5.77 -10.56
CA THR A 98 -12.40 5.12 -11.40
C THR A 98 -13.39 6.08 -12.07
N THR A 99 -13.36 7.37 -11.74
CA THR A 99 -14.34 8.35 -12.20
C THR A 99 -13.80 9.42 -13.15
N CYS A 100 -12.48 9.62 -13.20
CA CYS A 100 -11.90 10.62 -14.10
C CYS A 100 -11.97 10.13 -15.56
N ARG A 101 -11.73 11.04 -16.49
CA ARG A 101 -11.78 10.74 -17.93
C ARG A 101 -10.91 9.55 -18.31
N ASN A 102 -9.70 9.49 -17.79
CA ASN A 102 -8.76 8.43 -18.12
C ASN A 102 -9.20 7.07 -17.58
N CYS A 103 -9.68 7.02 -16.34
CA CYS A 103 -10.22 5.79 -15.77
C CYS A 103 -11.46 5.29 -16.54
N ARG A 104 -12.33 6.20 -16.90
CA ARG A 104 -13.56 5.86 -17.66
C ARG A 104 -13.26 5.36 -19.07
N ALA A 105 -12.11 5.77 -19.63
CA ALA A 105 -11.62 5.29 -20.92
C ALA A 105 -10.84 3.97 -20.82
N GLY A 106 -10.77 3.35 -19.66
CA GLY A 106 -9.98 2.13 -19.44
C GLY A 106 -8.49 2.37 -19.28
N ARG A 107 -8.09 3.61 -19.04
CA ARG A 107 -6.69 4.01 -18.89
C ARG A 107 -6.37 4.41 -17.46
N GLY A 108 -6.63 3.50 -16.51
CA GLY A 108 -6.39 3.74 -15.09
C GLY A 108 -4.95 4.13 -14.78
N GLN A 109 -3.97 3.64 -15.55
CA GLN A 109 -2.58 4.00 -15.40
C GLN A 109 -2.32 5.50 -15.61
N LEU A 110 -3.23 6.21 -16.26
CA LEU A 110 -3.17 7.66 -16.48
C LEU A 110 -4.16 8.42 -15.59
N CYS A 111 -4.64 7.80 -14.52
CA CYS A 111 -5.57 8.43 -13.60
C CYS A 111 -5.03 9.75 -13.07
N ARG A 112 -5.87 10.78 -13.08
CA ARG A 112 -5.50 12.12 -12.60
C ARG A 112 -5.45 12.21 -11.07
N ASN A 113 -6.11 11.28 -10.38
CA ASN A 113 -6.26 11.28 -8.93
C ASN A 113 -5.65 10.03 -8.30
N THR A 114 -4.65 9.46 -8.94
CA THR A 114 -4.01 8.24 -8.44
C THR A 114 -3.33 8.49 -7.09
N ILE A 115 -3.37 7.49 -6.23
CA ILE A 115 -2.70 7.50 -4.94
C ILE A 115 -1.74 6.32 -4.91
N GLY A 116 -0.46 6.60 -4.60
CA GLY A 116 0.56 5.56 -4.49
C GLY A 116 0.49 4.88 -3.12
N ILE A 117 0.39 3.55 -3.13
CA ILE A 117 0.46 2.74 -1.91
C ILE A 117 1.90 2.73 -1.40
N GLY A 118 2.07 2.78 -0.08
CA GLY A 118 3.40 2.78 0.56
C GLY A 118 4.20 4.05 0.33
N CYS A 119 3.58 5.05 -0.25
CA CYS A 119 4.15 6.34 -0.60
C CYS A 119 3.23 7.48 -0.13
N LEU A 120 1.93 7.35 -0.35
CA LEU A 120 0.93 8.34 0.06
C LEU A 120 -0.13 7.76 0.99
N LEU A 121 -0.21 6.44 1.09
CA LEU A 121 -1.15 5.76 1.98
C LEU A 121 -0.41 4.87 2.97
N TYR A 122 -0.85 4.95 4.21
CA TYR A 122 -0.33 4.14 5.31
C TYR A 122 -0.61 2.65 5.14
N THR A 123 -1.80 2.30 4.67
CA THR A 123 -2.19 0.92 4.41
C THR A 123 -2.65 0.78 2.97
N SER A 124 -2.50 -0.44 2.44
CA SER A 124 -3.01 -0.75 1.13
C SER A 124 -4.50 -1.03 1.22
N PRO A 125 -5.36 -0.25 0.60
CA PRO A 125 -6.76 -0.63 0.50
C PRO A 125 -6.92 -1.85 -0.40
N SER A 126 -8.06 -2.50 -0.25
CA SER A 126 -8.44 -3.64 -1.09
C SER A 126 -8.35 -3.27 -2.57
N PRO A 127 -7.85 -4.16 -3.42
CA PRO A 127 -7.91 -3.92 -4.85
C PRO A 127 -9.38 -3.78 -5.24
N ARG A 128 -9.70 -2.63 -5.79
CA ARG A 128 -11.02 -2.44 -6.39
C ARG A 128 -11.10 -3.31 -7.62
N ASP A 129 -12.29 -3.82 -7.87
CA ASP A 129 -12.54 -4.61 -9.04
C ASP A 129 -12.01 -3.92 -10.29
N SER A 130 -10.96 -4.44 -10.80
CA SER A 130 -10.50 -4.08 -12.12
C SER A 130 -11.22 -4.94 -13.14
#